data_e16010446c36a67d6c904a5f74ddf410
#
_entry.id   e16010446c36a67d6c904a5f74ddf410
#
_cell.length_a   1.000
_cell.length_b   1.000
_cell.length_c   1.000
_cell.angle_alpha   90.00
_cell.angle_beta   90.00
_cell.angle_gamma   90.00
#
_symmetry.space_group_name_H-M   'P 1'
#
loop_
_entity.id
_entity.type
_entity.pdbx_description
1 polymer ?
#
loop_
_entity_poly.entity_id
_entity_poly.type
_entity_poly.pdbx_seq_one_letter_code
_entity_poly.pdbx_strand_id
1 'polypeptide(L)'
;MDSSTEDLFRGGVPMSLNSLFTPYSIGSLPVKNRIVMPPMATNYASPEGMVTDRQIAYYVERAKGGVGYITVEHTGILQQGKASPKMLLISSDEHASGIGRLIEAVHRAGGKIVIQINHAGRQTSSTVTGMPIVGPSPVSCPTRNEIPRELSAGEIDEITAAFVAAAQRVKNAGADGVELHMAHGYLLCAFLSPFSNRRTDQYGGDLEGRSRFPRNVLTAVRNRVGPDFPIVCRISADEYLEGGLRIEESKRIAQLLEKGGADAIHVSACNAASGYLNQPPYYAEEGVFVHLAEAIKSVVHIPVIAVGRIRNPVMADQIVREGKADLVSMGRALIADPFLPRKAAEGRLEEILPCLSCNRCIQTLRKDAVRCAVNPEAGNEAQFRFTKSDQPKKVWVVGGGPGGLKAAEIAAMRGHTVTLFERESRLGGRMIFAALPPKKAVLNEYLGYLERRVTGLKVSLKMGKECTAEMVEAGKPDAVILASGARPLIPDWPGMQESGAVSAEAVFAGKAAVGRRVLVVGGSGIGTETADYLSEMGKEVTLVEMLAEIASDFVIHLKHYLSL
;
A
#
# COMPACT_ATOMS: atom_id res chain seq x y z
N MET A 1 23.10 6.31 14.54
CA MET A 1 22.33 5.56 15.56
C MET A 1 21.26 6.52 16.04
N ASP A 2 20.06 6.39 15.49
CA ASP A 2 18.95 7.28 15.84
C ASP A 2 18.15 6.63 16.96
N SER A 3 18.16 7.27 18.13
CA SER A 3 17.60 6.76 19.40
C SER A 3 16.08 6.75 19.47
N SER A 4 15.39 7.10 18.38
CA SER A 4 13.94 7.35 18.41
C SER A 4 13.05 6.11 18.36
N THR A 5 13.56 4.94 17.99
CA THR A 5 12.77 3.71 17.87
C THR A 5 12.96 2.72 19.01
N GLU A 6 14.07 2.77 19.74
CA GLU A 6 14.30 1.89 20.91
C GLU A 6 13.55 2.35 22.17
N ASP A 7 13.27 3.65 22.30
CA ASP A 7 12.54 4.19 23.47
C ASP A 7 11.03 3.95 23.43
N LEU A 8 10.46 3.54 22.29
CA LEU A 8 9.03 3.24 22.15
C LEU A 8 8.60 1.94 22.89
N PHE A 9 9.56 1.11 23.32
CA PHE A 9 9.29 -0.18 23.96
C PHE A 9 9.90 -0.34 25.37
N ARG A 10 10.53 0.70 25.91
CA ARG A 10 11.05 0.69 27.28
C ARG A 10 10.12 1.40 28.23
N GLY A 11 9.36 0.63 28.99
CA GLY A 11 8.85 1.05 30.33
C GLY A 11 7.43 1.58 30.40
N GLY A 12 6.43 0.74 30.52
CA GLY A 12 5.58 0.75 31.71
C GLY A 12 4.39 1.68 31.80
N VAL A 13 3.96 2.38 30.74
CA VAL A 13 2.62 2.96 30.69
C VAL A 13 2.01 2.57 29.35
N PRO A 14 0.82 1.94 29.30
CA PRO A 14 0.15 1.73 28.03
C PRO A 14 -0.11 3.11 27.42
N MET A 15 0.54 3.43 26.29
CA MET A 15 0.24 4.64 25.54
C MET A 15 -1.21 4.55 25.10
N SER A 16 -2.08 5.39 25.69
CA SER A 16 -3.47 5.45 25.30
C SER A 16 -3.55 6.15 23.93
N LEU A 17 -3.99 5.43 22.90
CA LEU A 17 -4.23 5.97 21.55
C LEU A 17 -5.60 6.65 21.48
N ASN A 18 -5.93 7.48 22.47
CA ASN A 18 -7.28 8.03 22.66
C ASN A 18 -7.72 8.91 21.51
N SER A 19 -6.81 9.71 20.93
CA SER A 19 -7.15 10.61 19.83
C SER A 19 -7.57 9.83 18.59
N LEU A 20 -6.88 8.73 18.29
CA LEU A 20 -7.14 7.88 17.15
C LEU A 20 -8.48 7.13 17.27
N PHE A 21 -8.87 6.75 18.50
CA PHE A 21 -10.09 5.96 18.77
C PHE A 21 -11.28 6.80 19.25
N THR A 22 -11.17 8.13 19.23
CA THR A 22 -12.31 9.01 19.44
C THR A 22 -13.23 8.99 18.22
N PRO A 23 -14.56 8.77 18.38
CA PRO A 23 -15.53 8.88 17.28
C PRO A 23 -15.47 10.25 16.58
N TYR A 24 -15.88 10.27 15.32
CA TYR A 24 -15.92 11.49 14.51
C TYR A 24 -17.07 11.46 13.50
N SER A 25 -17.30 12.57 12.79
CA SER A 25 -18.29 12.61 11.71
C SER A 25 -17.73 13.33 10.48
N ILE A 26 -18.04 12.80 9.30
CA ILE A 26 -17.82 13.44 7.99
C ILE A 26 -19.20 13.76 7.42
N GLY A 27 -19.65 15.00 7.50
CA GLY A 27 -21.04 15.34 7.24
C GLY A 27 -21.96 14.46 8.09
N SER A 28 -22.87 13.74 7.47
CA SER A 28 -23.79 12.79 8.13
C SER A 28 -23.20 11.41 8.42
N LEU A 29 -21.97 11.11 8.01
CA LEU A 29 -21.30 9.81 8.23
C LEU A 29 -20.62 9.75 9.59
N PRO A 30 -21.18 9.05 10.60
CA PRO A 30 -20.51 8.80 11.86
C PRO A 30 -19.48 7.67 11.70
N VAL A 31 -18.25 7.87 12.21
CA VAL A 31 -17.19 6.87 12.23
C VAL A 31 -16.73 6.60 13.66
N LYS A 32 -16.51 5.32 13.97
CA LYS A 32 -16.16 4.87 15.33
C LYS A 32 -14.75 5.21 15.78
N ASN A 33 -13.86 5.52 14.85
CA ASN A 33 -12.48 5.95 15.08
C ASN A 33 -11.96 6.72 13.86
N ARG A 34 -10.75 7.27 13.96
CA ARG A 34 -10.12 8.14 12.96
C ARG A 34 -9.33 7.40 11.88
N ILE A 35 -9.36 6.06 11.85
CA ILE A 35 -8.61 5.25 10.89
C ILE A 35 -9.45 5.03 9.63
N VAL A 36 -8.89 5.41 8.48
CA VAL A 36 -9.50 5.22 7.16
C VAL A 36 -8.73 4.17 6.38
N MET A 37 -9.44 3.22 5.77
CA MET A 37 -8.85 2.44 4.68
C MET A 37 -8.97 3.23 3.38
N PRO A 38 -7.86 3.75 2.82
CA PRO A 38 -7.94 4.51 1.57
C PRO A 38 -8.23 3.61 0.38
N PRO A 39 -8.74 4.16 -0.73
CA PRO A 39 -8.95 3.41 -1.95
C PRO A 39 -7.62 2.93 -2.54
N MET A 40 -7.50 1.62 -2.71
CA MET A 40 -6.32 0.96 -3.26
C MET A 40 -6.76 -0.06 -4.29
N ALA A 41 -6.35 0.11 -5.55
CA ALA A 41 -6.65 -0.84 -6.61
C ALA A 41 -6.22 -2.26 -6.21
N THR A 42 -7.08 -3.23 -6.42
CA THR A 42 -6.83 -4.63 -6.07
C THR A 42 -6.68 -5.54 -7.29
N ASN A 43 -7.33 -5.22 -8.40
CA ASN A 43 -7.56 -6.11 -9.54
C ASN A 43 -8.28 -7.41 -9.16
N TYR A 44 -9.19 -7.34 -8.17
CA TYR A 44 -10.02 -8.49 -7.77
C TYR A 44 -11.38 -8.50 -8.47
N ALA A 45 -11.77 -7.44 -9.18
CA ALA A 45 -12.97 -7.43 -10.00
C ALA A 45 -12.84 -8.37 -11.21
N SER A 46 -13.97 -8.71 -11.83
CA SER A 46 -13.96 -9.44 -13.10
C SER A 46 -13.43 -8.57 -14.26
N PRO A 47 -13.08 -9.14 -15.40
CA PRO A 47 -12.72 -8.37 -16.59
C PRO A 47 -13.80 -7.36 -17.03
N GLU A 48 -15.08 -7.67 -16.80
CA GLU A 48 -16.23 -6.81 -17.07
C GLU A 48 -16.40 -5.69 -16.03
N GLY A 49 -15.62 -5.73 -14.92
CA GLY A 49 -15.69 -4.76 -13.83
C GLY A 49 -16.70 -5.09 -12.74
N MET A 50 -17.16 -6.34 -12.69
CA MET A 50 -18.12 -6.82 -11.69
C MET A 50 -17.42 -7.14 -10.36
N VAL A 51 -18.12 -6.91 -9.24
CA VAL A 51 -17.68 -7.34 -7.90
C VAL A 51 -17.60 -8.86 -7.83
N THR A 52 -16.50 -9.38 -7.28
CA THR A 52 -16.28 -10.81 -7.03
C THR A 52 -16.35 -11.15 -5.53
N ASP A 53 -16.57 -12.42 -5.21
CA ASP A 53 -16.57 -12.89 -3.81
C ASP A 53 -15.20 -12.70 -3.14
N ARG A 54 -14.11 -12.77 -3.92
CA ARG A 54 -12.76 -12.42 -3.47
C ARG A 54 -12.68 -10.98 -2.97
N GLN A 55 -13.24 -10.05 -3.73
CA GLN A 55 -13.27 -8.63 -3.37
C GLN A 55 -14.14 -8.38 -2.13
N ILE A 56 -15.29 -9.05 -2.04
CA ILE A 56 -16.17 -8.99 -0.86
C ILE A 56 -15.40 -9.47 0.39
N ALA A 57 -14.77 -10.65 0.33
CA ALA A 57 -14.01 -11.20 1.46
C ALA A 57 -12.89 -10.26 1.90
N TYR A 58 -12.18 -9.65 0.96
CA TYR A 58 -11.11 -8.69 1.22
C TYR A 58 -11.60 -7.48 2.04
N TYR A 59 -12.69 -6.83 1.65
CA TYR A 59 -13.21 -5.67 2.37
C TYR A 59 -13.89 -6.04 3.69
N VAL A 60 -14.62 -7.15 3.72
CA VAL A 60 -15.27 -7.68 4.94
C VAL A 60 -14.25 -7.93 6.05
N GLU A 61 -13.08 -8.47 5.72
CA GLU A 61 -12.05 -8.76 6.74
C GLU A 61 -11.53 -7.46 7.39
N ARG A 62 -11.38 -6.36 6.64
CA ARG A 62 -10.99 -5.04 7.17
C ARG A 62 -12.10 -4.39 7.99
N ALA A 63 -13.36 -4.59 7.60
CA ALA A 63 -14.51 -4.16 8.40
C ALA A 63 -14.54 -4.86 9.77
N LYS A 64 -14.36 -6.18 9.82
CA LYS A 64 -14.21 -6.97 11.06
C LYS A 64 -13.01 -6.51 11.88
N GLY A 65 -11.93 -6.06 11.22
CA GLY A 65 -10.75 -5.52 11.86
C GLY A 65 -10.96 -4.20 12.57
N GLY A 66 -12.12 -3.55 12.40
CA GLY A 66 -12.51 -2.40 13.21
C GLY A 66 -12.09 -1.05 12.65
N VAL A 67 -11.75 -0.94 11.37
CA VAL A 67 -11.47 0.34 10.71
C VAL A 67 -12.66 1.30 10.84
N GLY A 68 -12.41 2.60 10.91
CA GLY A 68 -13.44 3.65 11.03
C GLY A 68 -14.39 3.63 9.83
N TYR A 69 -13.84 3.73 8.63
CA TYR A 69 -14.54 3.42 7.39
C TYR A 69 -13.60 2.95 6.28
N ILE A 70 -14.16 2.34 5.27
CA ILE A 70 -13.47 1.82 4.09
C ILE A 70 -13.84 2.68 2.89
N THR A 71 -12.84 3.18 2.16
CA THR A 71 -13.05 3.65 0.79
C THR A 71 -12.68 2.51 -0.17
N VAL A 72 -13.66 2.06 -0.95
CA VAL A 72 -13.44 1.06 -1.99
C VAL A 72 -12.54 1.64 -3.09
N GLU A 73 -11.71 0.80 -3.66
CA GLU A 73 -10.82 1.16 -4.75
C GLU A 73 -11.50 1.98 -5.85
N HIS A 74 -10.71 2.76 -6.61
CA HIS A 74 -11.23 3.58 -7.68
C HIS A 74 -12.11 2.76 -8.64
N THR A 75 -13.33 3.20 -8.81
CA THR A 75 -14.39 2.52 -9.56
C THR A 75 -14.72 3.34 -10.80
N GLY A 76 -14.60 2.75 -11.98
CA GLY A 76 -14.78 3.45 -13.24
C GLY A 76 -16.24 3.81 -13.50
N ILE A 77 -16.49 5.06 -13.85
CA ILE A 77 -17.84 5.56 -14.19
C ILE A 77 -18.26 5.23 -15.61
N LEU A 78 -17.30 4.95 -16.49
CA LEU A 78 -17.46 4.59 -17.89
C LEU A 78 -16.41 3.53 -18.28
N GLN A 79 -16.68 2.73 -19.31
CA GLN A 79 -15.71 1.81 -19.89
C GLN A 79 -14.46 2.57 -20.40
N GLN A 80 -14.62 3.73 -21.02
CA GLN A 80 -13.53 4.60 -21.47
C GLN A 80 -12.63 5.07 -20.30
N GLY A 81 -13.20 5.16 -19.09
CA GLY A 81 -12.50 5.57 -17.87
C GLY A 81 -11.79 4.44 -17.12
N LYS A 82 -11.72 3.24 -17.67
CA LYS A 82 -11.11 2.07 -17.04
C LYS A 82 -9.58 2.20 -16.98
N ALA A 83 -8.98 2.07 -15.80
CA ALA A 83 -7.54 2.26 -15.59
C ALA A 83 -6.73 0.97 -15.74
N SER A 84 -7.36 -0.20 -15.54
CA SER A 84 -6.74 -1.53 -15.64
C SER A 84 -7.75 -2.58 -16.10
N PRO A 85 -7.31 -3.73 -16.64
CA PRO A 85 -8.22 -4.76 -17.18
C PRO A 85 -9.27 -5.27 -16.18
N LYS A 86 -8.92 -5.34 -14.89
CA LYS A 86 -9.79 -5.83 -13.81
C LYS A 86 -10.19 -4.70 -12.84
N MET A 87 -10.36 -3.48 -13.34
CA MET A 87 -10.88 -2.37 -12.56
C MET A 87 -12.38 -2.54 -12.32
N LEU A 88 -12.82 -2.27 -11.10
CA LEU A 88 -14.24 -2.22 -10.74
C LEU A 88 -14.96 -1.11 -11.54
N LEU A 89 -16.20 -1.34 -11.94
CA LEU A 89 -17.04 -0.36 -12.64
C LEU A 89 -18.35 -0.09 -11.90
N ILE A 90 -18.92 1.10 -12.18
CA ILE A 90 -20.26 1.55 -11.72
C ILE A 90 -21.02 2.20 -12.89
N SER A 91 -20.70 1.81 -14.13
CA SER A 91 -21.25 2.41 -15.34
C SER A 91 -22.67 1.96 -15.69
N SER A 92 -23.18 0.91 -15.05
CA SER A 92 -24.53 0.34 -15.28
C SER A 92 -25.22 -0.07 -13.97
N ASP A 93 -26.51 -0.36 -14.04
CA ASP A 93 -27.27 -0.83 -12.88
C ASP A 93 -26.89 -2.27 -12.49
N GLU A 94 -26.39 -3.07 -13.45
CA GLU A 94 -25.82 -4.38 -13.16
C GLU A 94 -24.56 -4.28 -12.27
N HIS A 95 -23.65 -3.34 -12.57
CA HIS A 95 -22.51 -3.03 -11.71
C HIS A 95 -22.96 -2.57 -10.33
N ALA A 96 -24.00 -1.71 -10.25
CA ALA A 96 -24.54 -1.21 -9.01
C ALA A 96 -25.09 -2.34 -8.13
N SER A 97 -25.71 -3.36 -8.70
CA SER A 97 -26.18 -4.56 -7.98
C SER A 97 -25.01 -5.31 -7.33
N GLY A 98 -23.91 -5.51 -8.06
CA GLY A 98 -22.70 -6.12 -7.50
C GLY A 98 -22.10 -5.32 -6.34
N ILE A 99 -22.02 -3.99 -6.49
CA ILE A 99 -21.56 -3.07 -5.45
C ILE A 99 -22.49 -3.11 -4.24
N GLY A 100 -23.82 -3.21 -4.43
CA GLY A 100 -24.78 -3.37 -3.35
C GLY A 100 -24.51 -4.61 -2.50
N ARG A 101 -24.20 -5.77 -3.12
CA ARG A 101 -23.79 -6.98 -2.37
C ARG A 101 -22.54 -6.76 -1.53
N LEU A 102 -21.54 -6.03 -2.06
CA LEU A 102 -20.32 -5.68 -1.32
C LEU A 102 -20.65 -4.79 -0.12
N ILE A 103 -21.45 -3.74 -0.34
CA ILE A 103 -21.86 -2.79 0.70
C ILE A 103 -22.58 -3.52 1.83
N GLU A 104 -23.59 -4.33 1.50
CA GLU A 104 -24.35 -5.12 2.47
C GLU A 104 -23.44 -6.04 3.30
N ALA A 105 -22.48 -6.72 2.65
CA ALA A 105 -21.55 -7.60 3.34
C ALA A 105 -20.64 -6.85 4.32
N VAL A 106 -20.17 -5.65 3.95
CA VAL A 106 -19.35 -4.78 4.82
C VAL A 106 -20.20 -4.25 5.99
N HIS A 107 -21.44 -3.82 5.75
CA HIS A 107 -22.36 -3.38 6.80
C HIS A 107 -22.66 -4.50 7.79
N ARG A 108 -22.96 -5.72 7.33
CA ARG A 108 -23.13 -6.90 8.21
C ARG A 108 -21.89 -7.20 9.05
N ALA A 109 -20.70 -6.84 8.58
CA ALA A 109 -19.47 -6.95 9.34
C ALA A 109 -19.20 -5.76 10.30
N GLY A 110 -20.15 -4.82 10.44
CA GLY A 110 -20.04 -3.64 11.31
C GLY A 110 -19.14 -2.52 10.77
N GLY A 111 -18.87 -2.53 9.44
CA GLY A 111 -18.10 -1.50 8.76
C GLY A 111 -18.96 -0.40 8.15
N LYS A 112 -18.32 0.77 7.89
CA LYS A 112 -18.82 1.85 7.04
C LYS A 112 -18.07 1.84 5.72
N ILE A 113 -18.74 2.18 4.60
CA ILE A 113 -18.18 2.02 3.26
C ILE A 113 -18.54 3.19 2.34
N VAL A 114 -17.51 3.76 1.74
CA VAL A 114 -17.54 4.84 0.74
C VAL A 114 -17.00 4.28 -0.57
N ILE A 115 -17.58 4.65 -1.70
CA ILE A 115 -17.11 4.21 -3.02
C ILE A 115 -16.35 5.34 -3.69
N GLN A 116 -15.09 5.12 -4.07
CA GLN A 116 -14.35 6.10 -4.88
C GLN A 116 -14.73 5.95 -6.35
N ILE A 117 -15.30 6.98 -6.96
CA ILE A 117 -15.62 7.02 -8.39
C ILE A 117 -14.55 7.79 -9.18
N ASN A 118 -14.22 7.27 -10.37
CA ASN A 118 -13.07 7.73 -11.15
C ASN A 118 -13.27 7.59 -12.65
N HIS A 119 -12.53 8.40 -13.41
CA HIS A 119 -12.25 8.23 -14.82
C HIS A 119 -10.74 8.32 -15.04
N ALA A 120 -10.13 7.30 -15.65
CA ALA A 120 -8.67 7.21 -15.78
C ALA A 120 -8.05 8.31 -16.66
N GLY A 121 -8.81 8.86 -17.60
CA GLY A 121 -8.32 9.87 -18.52
C GLY A 121 -7.10 9.37 -19.31
N ARG A 122 -5.99 10.09 -19.23
CA ARG A 122 -4.73 9.76 -19.90
C ARG A 122 -3.91 8.65 -19.19
N GLN A 123 -4.32 8.20 -18.00
CA GLN A 123 -3.60 7.16 -17.25
C GLN A 123 -4.11 5.75 -17.50
N THR A 124 -4.45 5.46 -18.72
CA THR A 124 -4.86 4.16 -19.22
C THR A 124 -4.29 3.93 -20.62
N SER A 125 -4.80 2.96 -21.35
CA SER A 125 -4.49 2.72 -22.77
C SER A 125 -5.73 2.32 -23.54
N SER A 126 -5.72 2.54 -24.85
CA SER A 126 -6.77 2.06 -25.74
C SER A 126 -6.96 0.54 -25.69
N THR A 127 -5.90 -0.22 -25.42
CA THR A 127 -5.97 -1.67 -25.19
C THR A 127 -6.81 -2.04 -23.96
N VAL A 128 -6.77 -1.23 -22.89
CA VAL A 128 -7.53 -1.48 -21.66
C VAL A 128 -8.99 -1.06 -21.82
N THR A 129 -9.23 0.09 -22.46
CA THR A 129 -10.56 0.67 -22.58
C THR A 129 -11.36 0.11 -23.76
N GLY A 130 -10.67 -0.38 -24.81
CA GLY A 130 -11.25 -0.67 -26.11
C GLY A 130 -11.61 0.58 -26.92
N MET A 131 -11.21 1.78 -26.46
CA MET A 131 -11.58 3.08 -27.00
C MET A 131 -10.37 4.03 -26.96
N PRO A 132 -10.33 5.09 -27.79
CA PRO A 132 -9.30 6.12 -27.67
C PRO A 132 -9.29 6.73 -26.26
N ILE A 133 -8.09 6.88 -25.69
CA ILE A 133 -7.93 7.55 -24.41
C ILE A 133 -8.10 9.06 -24.54
N VAL A 134 -8.57 9.71 -23.49
CA VAL A 134 -8.93 11.14 -23.49
C VAL A 134 -8.25 11.89 -22.33
N GLY A 135 -8.14 13.19 -22.47
CA GLY A 135 -7.56 14.07 -21.45
C GLY A 135 -7.92 15.53 -21.68
N PRO A 136 -7.43 16.43 -20.79
CA PRO A 136 -7.61 17.87 -21.00
C PRO A 136 -6.87 18.37 -22.24
N SER A 137 -5.74 17.77 -22.58
CA SER A 137 -4.88 18.14 -23.71
C SER A 137 -4.09 16.92 -24.20
N PRO A 138 -3.50 16.94 -25.42
CA PRO A 138 -2.75 15.81 -25.98
C PRO A 138 -1.35 15.64 -25.33
N VAL A 139 -1.32 15.59 -24.02
CA VAL A 139 -0.12 15.38 -23.21
C VAL A 139 -0.13 13.95 -22.65
N SER A 140 0.79 13.10 -23.12
CA SER A 140 0.86 11.70 -22.70
C SER A 140 1.17 11.56 -21.20
N CYS A 141 0.67 10.48 -20.59
CA CYS A 141 1.14 10.07 -19.27
C CYS A 141 2.53 9.41 -19.42
N PRO A 142 3.57 9.85 -18.70
CA PRO A 142 4.94 9.33 -18.88
C PRO A 142 5.09 7.81 -18.69
N THR A 143 4.13 7.16 -18.03
CA THR A 143 4.15 5.71 -17.80
C THR A 143 3.28 4.92 -18.77
N ARG A 144 2.67 5.55 -19.80
CA ARG A 144 1.70 4.90 -20.69
C ARG A 144 2.03 4.99 -22.19
N ASN A 145 2.90 5.90 -22.59
CA ASN A 145 3.37 6.07 -23.98
C ASN A 145 2.26 6.23 -25.04
N GLU A 146 1.04 6.64 -24.65
CA GLU A 146 -0.07 6.88 -25.55
C GLU A 146 -0.56 8.33 -25.39
N ILE A 147 -0.77 9.02 -26.49
CA ILE A 147 -1.20 10.42 -26.51
C ILE A 147 -2.74 10.45 -26.41
N PRO A 148 -3.31 11.07 -25.36
CA PRO A 148 -4.76 11.21 -25.26
C PRO A 148 -5.28 12.21 -26.28
N ARG A 149 -6.51 11.98 -26.76
CA ARG A 149 -7.26 12.99 -27.48
C ARG A 149 -7.81 14.04 -26.50
N GLU A 150 -7.75 15.30 -26.89
CA GLU A 150 -8.36 16.38 -26.13
C GLU A 150 -9.90 16.25 -26.12
N LEU A 151 -10.52 16.40 -24.94
CA LEU A 151 -11.97 16.39 -24.79
C LEU A 151 -12.60 17.69 -25.32
N SER A 152 -13.69 17.57 -26.06
CA SER A 152 -14.56 18.70 -26.41
C SER A 152 -15.38 19.15 -25.19
N ALA A 153 -15.95 20.35 -25.22
CA ALA A 153 -16.84 20.85 -24.18
C ALA A 153 -18.07 19.94 -23.98
N GLY A 154 -18.66 19.45 -25.06
CA GLY A 154 -19.80 18.52 -24.98
C GLY A 154 -19.44 17.19 -24.29
N GLU A 155 -18.26 16.62 -24.56
CA GLU A 155 -17.80 15.40 -23.90
C GLU A 155 -17.50 15.63 -22.41
N ILE A 156 -17.05 16.83 -22.02
CA ILE A 156 -16.88 17.21 -20.61
C ILE A 156 -18.25 17.19 -19.91
N ASP A 157 -19.31 17.67 -20.56
CA ASP A 157 -20.68 17.63 -20.02
C ASP A 157 -21.21 16.18 -19.93
N GLU A 158 -20.95 15.35 -20.92
CA GLU A 158 -21.30 13.92 -20.91
C GLU A 158 -20.58 13.16 -19.76
N ILE A 159 -19.29 13.41 -19.55
CA ILE A 159 -18.53 12.80 -18.45
C ILE A 159 -19.04 13.34 -17.10
N THR A 160 -19.41 14.63 -17.00
CA THR A 160 -20.05 15.18 -15.81
C THR A 160 -21.34 14.43 -15.49
N ALA A 161 -22.20 14.20 -16.48
CA ALA A 161 -23.41 13.42 -16.32
C ALA A 161 -23.14 11.96 -15.90
N ALA A 162 -22.05 11.35 -16.40
CA ALA A 162 -21.63 10.01 -16.00
C ALA A 162 -21.18 9.95 -14.53
N PHE A 163 -20.46 10.96 -14.01
CA PHE A 163 -20.13 11.07 -12.58
C PHE A 163 -21.40 11.19 -11.74
N VAL A 164 -22.36 11.99 -12.15
CA VAL A 164 -23.66 12.17 -11.46
C VAL A 164 -24.44 10.85 -11.42
N ALA A 165 -24.52 10.15 -12.54
CA ALA A 165 -25.20 8.84 -12.61
C ALA A 165 -24.51 7.79 -11.73
N ALA A 166 -23.17 7.75 -11.73
CA ALA A 166 -22.38 6.86 -10.89
C ALA A 166 -22.62 7.15 -9.40
N ALA A 167 -22.55 8.41 -8.97
CA ALA A 167 -22.81 8.80 -7.57
C ALA A 167 -24.23 8.44 -7.13
N GLN A 168 -25.23 8.60 -8.01
CA GLN A 168 -26.60 8.19 -7.72
C GLN A 168 -26.73 6.67 -7.56
N ARG A 169 -26.04 5.87 -8.42
CA ARG A 169 -26.00 4.41 -8.27
C ARG A 169 -25.34 3.99 -6.98
N VAL A 170 -24.23 4.64 -6.58
CA VAL A 170 -23.54 4.41 -5.30
C VAL A 170 -24.50 4.67 -4.14
N LYS A 171 -25.23 5.78 -4.13
CA LYS A 171 -26.21 6.11 -3.11
C LYS A 171 -27.35 5.08 -3.07
N ASN A 172 -27.91 4.73 -4.22
CA ASN A 172 -29.01 3.77 -4.33
C ASN A 172 -28.58 2.35 -3.91
N ALA A 173 -27.30 2.00 -4.11
CA ALA A 173 -26.73 0.73 -3.63
C ALA A 173 -26.53 0.69 -2.11
N GLY A 174 -26.76 1.79 -1.39
CA GLY A 174 -26.72 1.85 0.07
C GLY A 174 -25.36 2.21 0.67
N ALA A 175 -24.42 2.76 -0.10
CA ALA A 175 -23.15 3.24 0.44
C ALA A 175 -23.33 4.39 1.42
N ASP A 176 -22.39 4.54 2.38
CA ASP A 176 -22.39 5.59 3.37
C ASP A 176 -21.84 6.93 2.84
N GLY A 177 -21.34 6.96 1.61
CA GLY A 177 -20.85 8.15 0.92
C GLY A 177 -20.15 7.83 -0.39
N VAL A 178 -19.69 8.87 -1.07
CA VAL A 178 -18.90 8.78 -2.32
C VAL A 178 -17.62 9.59 -2.20
N GLU A 179 -16.52 9.09 -2.78
CA GLU A 179 -15.28 9.84 -2.91
C GLU A 179 -15.03 10.17 -4.39
N LEU A 180 -14.85 11.46 -4.70
CA LEU A 180 -14.48 11.93 -6.03
C LEU A 180 -12.96 11.89 -6.18
N HIS A 181 -12.47 11.12 -7.15
CA HIS A 181 -11.04 10.98 -7.37
C HIS A 181 -10.47 12.14 -8.20
N MET A 182 -9.94 13.17 -7.52
CA MET A 182 -9.32 14.37 -8.10
C MET A 182 -7.80 14.38 -7.88
N ALA A 183 -7.17 13.21 -7.78
CA ALA A 183 -5.75 13.05 -7.45
C ALA A 183 -5.01 12.16 -8.47
N HIS A 184 -3.67 12.08 -8.30
CA HIS A 184 -2.77 11.13 -8.93
C HIS A 184 -2.70 11.19 -10.47
N GLY A 185 -3.13 12.31 -11.09
CA GLY A 185 -3.09 12.52 -12.53
C GLY A 185 -4.20 11.82 -13.32
N TYR A 186 -5.23 11.26 -12.65
CA TYR A 186 -6.47 10.81 -13.31
C TYR A 186 -7.26 12.00 -13.85
N LEU A 187 -8.37 11.76 -14.55
CA LEU A 187 -9.00 12.79 -15.39
C LEU A 187 -9.24 14.12 -14.67
N LEU A 188 -9.90 14.11 -13.50
CA LEU A 188 -10.18 15.36 -12.76
C LEU A 188 -8.91 16.05 -12.28
N CYS A 189 -7.92 15.28 -11.80
CA CYS A 189 -6.59 15.81 -11.45
C CYS A 189 -5.85 16.35 -12.68
N ALA A 190 -5.97 15.67 -13.82
CA ALA A 190 -5.32 16.11 -15.06
C ALA A 190 -5.85 17.47 -15.54
N PHE A 191 -7.13 17.79 -15.29
CA PHE A 191 -7.67 19.13 -15.55
C PHE A 191 -7.14 20.17 -14.56
N LEU A 192 -6.98 19.83 -13.27
CA LEU A 192 -6.42 20.74 -12.26
C LEU A 192 -4.96 21.09 -12.54
N SER A 193 -4.17 20.14 -13.01
CA SER A 193 -2.72 20.24 -13.14
C SER A 193 -2.29 21.06 -14.37
N PRO A 194 -1.48 22.13 -14.18
CA PRO A 194 -0.93 22.86 -15.32
C PRO A 194 0.06 22.04 -16.15
N PHE A 195 0.62 20.95 -15.60
CA PHE A 195 1.48 20.01 -16.34
C PHE A 195 0.71 19.32 -17.48
N SER A 196 -0.54 18.91 -17.24
CA SER A 196 -1.35 18.14 -18.20
C SER A 196 -2.44 18.91 -18.89
N ASN A 197 -2.86 20.05 -18.35
CA ASN A 197 -3.89 20.90 -18.92
C ASN A 197 -3.27 22.10 -19.62
N ARG A 198 -3.23 22.05 -20.95
CA ARG A 198 -2.70 23.12 -21.84
C ARG A 198 -3.83 23.82 -22.62
N ARG A 199 -5.08 23.67 -22.20
CA ARG A 199 -6.23 24.28 -22.85
C ARG A 199 -6.21 25.79 -22.77
N THR A 200 -6.77 26.43 -23.79
CA THR A 200 -6.94 27.88 -23.88
C THR A 200 -8.40 28.33 -23.82
N ASP A 201 -9.32 27.37 -23.67
CA ASP A 201 -10.75 27.62 -23.47
C ASP A 201 -11.09 27.80 -21.97
N GLN A 202 -12.39 27.86 -21.68
CA GLN A 202 -12.91 28.03 -20.30
C GLN A 202 -12.49 26.96 -19.30
N TYR A 203 -11.91 25.83 -19.73
CA TYR A 203 -11.46 24.72 -18.88
C TYR A 203 -9.93 24.67 -18.71
N GLY A 204 -9.21 25.70 -19.17
CA GLY A 204 -7.75 25.78 -19.10
C GLY A 204 -7.26 27.13 -18.60
N GLY A 205 -5.99 27.45 -18.85
CA GLY A 205 -5.36 28.69 -18.44
C GLY A 205 -5.08 28.80 -16.93
N ASP A 206 -5.74 29.73 -16.26
CA ASP A 206 -5.55 29.97 -14.84
C ASP A 206 -6.21 28.89 -13.94
N LEU A 207 -6.08 29.06 -12.62
CA LEU A 207 -6.65 28.11 -11.66
C LEU A 207 -8.18 28.04 -11.72
N GLU A 208 -8.86 29.14 -12.00
CA GLU A 208 -10.31 29.18 -12.14
C GLU A 208 -10.77 28.33 -13.35
N GLY A 209 -10.12 28.48 -14.49
CA GLY A 209 -10.40 27.67 -15.67
C GLY A 209 -10.08 26.19 -15.45
N ARG A 210 -8.87 25.86 -14.96
CA ARG A 210 -8.46 24.48 -14.72
C ARG A 210 -9.33 23.78 -13.66
N SER A 211 -9.83 24.48 -12.66
CA SER A 211 -10.71 23.91 -11.61
C SER A 211 -12.18 23.81 -12.02
N ARG A 212 -12.59 24.44 -13.11
CA ARG A 212 -14.00 24.52 -13.54
C ARG A 212 -14.65 23.13 -13.71
N PHE A 213 -14.02 22.23 -14.46
CA PHE A 213 -14.60 20.89 -14.68
C PHE A 213 -14.70 20.08 -13.36
N PRO A 214 -13.66 19.92 -12.54
CA PRO A 214 -13.77 19.23 -11.25
C PRO A 214 -14.84 19.84 -10.33
N ARG A 215 -14.96 21.16 -10.28
CA ARG A 215 -15.99 21.86 -9.50
C ARG A 215 -17.40 21.60 -10.04
N ASN A 216 -17.57 21.64 -11.36
CA ASN A 216 -18.86 21.33 -12.00
C ASN A 216 -19.30 19.89 -11.66
N VAL A 217 -18.38 18.92 -11.72
CA VAL A 217 -18.65 17.54 -11.30
C VAL A 217 -19.10 17.50 -9.82
N LEU A 218 -18.37 18.13 -8.91
CA LEU A 218 -18.73 18.15 -7.48
C LEU A 218 -20.12 18.77 -7.27
N THR A 219 -20.37 19.95 -7.83
CA THR A 219 -21.66 20.64 -7.68
C THR A 219 -22.82 19.83 -8.27
N ALA A 220 -22.62 19.23 -9.45
CA ALA A 220 -23.65 18.41 -10.09
C ALA A 220 -23.93 17.13 -9.28
N VAL A 221 -22.89 16.47 -8.74
CA VAL A 221 -23.03 15.32 -7.85
C VAL A 221 -23.76 15.73 -6.57
N ARG A 222 -23.36 16.83 -5.90
CA ARG A 222 -24.02 17.34 -4.69
C ARG A 222 -25.51 17.61 -4.92
N ASN A 223 -25.86 18.28 -6.01
CA ASN A 223 -27.24 18.56 -6.38
C ASN A 223 -28.05 17.28 -6.57
N ARG A 224 -27.42 16.22 -7.09
CA ARG A 224 -28.09 14.94 -7.37
C ARG A 224 -28.27 14.08 -6.11
N VAL A 225 -27.21 13.96 -5.29
CA VAL A 225 -27.26 13.08 -4.10
C VAL A 225 -27.87 13.77 -2.88
N GLY A 226 -28.07 15.10 -2.92
CA GLY A 226 -28.64 15.89 -1.83
C GLY A 226 -27.63 16.27 -0.74
N PRO A 227 -28.03 17.09 0.23
CA PRO A 227 -27.13 17.66 1.24
C PRO A 227 -26.60 16.62 2.24
N ASP A 228 -27.37 15.59 2.53
CA ASP A 228 -27.08 14.63 3.61
C ASP A 228 -26.19 13.45 3.15
N PHE A 229 -25.89 13.30 1.87
CA PHE A 229 -25.04 12.20 1.40
C PHE A 229 -23.59 12.63 1.34
N PRO A 230 -22.67 12.06 2.15
CA PRO A 230 -21.28 12.49 2.24
C PRO A 230 -20.51 12.41 0.95
N ILE A 231 -19.84 13.50 0.58
CA ILE A 231 -18.94 13.60 -0.58
C ILE A 231 -17.55 13.94 -0.07
N VAL A 232 -16.60 13.03 -0.24
CA VAL A 232 -15.18 13.24 0.00
C VAL A 232 -14.50 13.62 -1.31
N CYS A 233 -13.65 14.64 -1.32
CA CYS A 233 -12.82 14.96 -2.47
C CYS A 233 -11.37 14.55 -2.21
N ARG A 234 -10.82 13.62 -3.00
CA ARG A 234 -9.42 13.24 -2.90
C ARG A 234 -8.59 14.05 -3.88
N ILE A 235 -7.58 14.78 -3.37
CA ILE A 235 -6.71 15.65 -4.17
C ILE A 235 -5.23 15.25 -4.06
N SER A 236 -4.42 15.57 -5.09
CA SER A 236 -2.97 15.64 -5.00
C SER A 236 -2.59 17.06 -4.57
N ALA A 237 -2.17 17.22 -3.32
CA ALA A 237 -1.85 18.56 -2.77
C ALA A 237 -0.52 19.11 -3.30
N ASP A 238 0.40 18.25 -3.71
CA ASP A 238 1.61 18.57 -4.47
C ASP A 238 1.91 17.42 -5.43
N GLU A 239 2.20 17.71 -6.68
CA GLU A 239 2.56 16.67 -7.66
C GLU A 239 4.04 16.33 -7.63
N TYR A 240 4.88 17.08 -6.90
CA TYR A 240 6.35 16.91 -6.88
C TYR A 240 6.94 16.79 -8.30
N LEU A 241 6.42 17.57 -9.22
CA LEU A 241 6.74 17.56 -10.63
C LEU A 241 6.91 19.00 -11.13
N GLU A 242 7.91 19.26 -11.94
CA GLU A 242 8.09 20.56 -12.58
C GLU A 242 6.86 20.89 -13.46
N GLY A 243 6.34 22.10 -13.30
CA GLY A 243 5.10 22.53 -13.97
C GLY A 243 3.82 21.83 -13.48
N GLY A 244 3.88 21.04 -12.42
CA GLY A 244 2.71 20.41 -11.78
C GLY A 244 2.07 21.28 -10.70
N LEU A 245 0.98 20.77 -10.12
CA LEU A 245 0.32 21.40 -8.97
C LEU A 245 1.27 21.51 -7.77
N ARG A 246 1.18 22.63 -7.07
CA ARG A 246 1.88 22.92 -5.82
C ARG A 246 0.90 23.21 -4.71
N ILE A 247 1.38 23.07 -3.46
CA ILE A 247 0.56 23.21 -2.26
C ILE A 247 -0.23 24.54 -2.22
N GLU A 248 0.34 25.65 -2.70
CA GLU A 248 -0.34 26.95 -2.66
C GLU A 248 -1.57 27.01 -3.58
N GLU A 249 -1.52 26.39 -4.76
CA GLU A 249 -2.70 26.23 -5.62
C GLU A 249 -3.70 25.24 -5.02
N SER A 250 -3.20 24.15 -4.43
CA SER A 250 -4.03 23.09 -3.83
C SER A 250 -4.80 23.57 -2.60
N LYS A 251 -4.26 24.51 -1.81
CA LYS A 251 -5.00 25.22 -0.76
C LYS A 251 -6.22 25.95 -1.32
N ARG A 252 -6.05 26.65 -2.43
CA ARG A 252 -7.17 27.35 -3.09
C ARG A 252 -8.18 26.38 -3.68
N ILE A 253 -7.71 25.28 -4.29
CA ILE A 253 -8.57 24.20 -4.78
C ILE A 253 -9.41 23.63 -3.63
N ALA A 254 -8.79 23.30 -2.48
CA ALA A 254 -9.51 22.77 -1.32
C ALA A 254 -10.63 23.72 -0.83
N GLN A 255 -10.36 25.02 -0.75
CA GLN A 255 -11.38 26.04 -0.42
C GLN A 255 -12.51 26.11 -1.45
N LEU A 256 -12.20 25.96 -2.75
CA LEU A 256 -13.20 25.91 -3.80
C LEU A 256 -14.07 24.65 -3.72
N LEU A 257 -13.48 23.51 -3.36
CA LEU A 257 -14.19 22.24 -3.16
C LEU A 257 -15.09 22.30 -1.91
N GLU A 258 -14.60 22.86 -0.80
CA GLU A 258 -15.44 23.12 0.40
C GLU A 258 -16.67 23.97 0.05
N LYS A 259 -16.48 25.10 -0.66
CA LYS A 259 -17.59 25.93 -1.14
C LYS A 259 -18.51 25.22 -2.12
N GLY A 260 -17.99 24.27 -2.89
CA GLY A 260 -18.75 23.43 -3.84
C GLY A 260 -19.54 22.31 -3.17
N GLY A 261 -19.46 22.15 -1.85
CA GLY A 261 -20.22 21.18 -1.07
C GLY A 261 -19.50 19.85 -0.81
N ALA A 262 -18.17 19.83 -0.77
CA ALA A 262 -17.42 18.70 -0.24
C ALA A 262 -17.60 18.62 1.29
N ASP A 263 -17.72 17.40 1.84
CA ASP A 263 -17.81 17.17 3.30
C ASP A 263 -16.45 16.83 3.93
N ALA A 264 -15.45 16.45 3.13
CA ALA A 264 -14.08 16.23 3.58
C ALA A 264 -13.09 16.32 2.41
N ILE A 265 -11.83 16.66 2.74
CA ILE A 265 -10.70 16.61 1.80
C ILE A 265 -9.77 15.44 2.18
N HIS A 266 -9.59 14.49 1.27
CA HIS A 266 -8.61 13.41 1.41
C HIS A 266 -7.30 13.82 0.72
N VAL A 267 -6.32 14.23 1.51
CA VAL A 267 -5.08 14.83 1.01
C VAL A 267 -4.07 13.75 0.66
N SER A 268 -3.78 13.63 -0.62
CA SER A 268 -2.71 12.81 -1.17
C SER A 268 -1.68 13.69 -1.88
N ALA A 269 -0.76 13.08 -2.61
CA ALA A 269 0.25 13.77 -3.39
C ALA A 269 0.62 12.98 -4.64
N CYS A 270 1.41 13.61 -5.53
CA CYS A 270 2.00 12.96 -6.69
C CYS A 270 1.04 12.66 -7.83
N ASN A 271 1.62 12.30 -8.94
CA ASN A 271 0.99 11.63 -10.07
C ASN A 271 1.91 10.53 -10.62
N ALA A 272 1.56 9.91 -11.74
CA ALA A 272 2.36 8.82 -12.32
C ALA A 272 3.80 9.23 -12.73
N ALA A 273 4.06 10.54 -12.93
CA ALA A 273 5.36 11.08 -13.30
C ALA A 273 6.26 11.40 -12.10
N SER A 274 5.73 11.39 -10.88
CA SER A 274 6.42 11.83 -9.65
C SER A 274 7.39 10.77 -9.07
N GLY A 275 7.72 9.73 -9.81
CA GLY A 275 8.69 8.73 -9.41
C GLY A 275 8.25 7.89 -8.20
N TYR A 276 9.20 7.62 -7.31
CA TYR A 276 8.99 6.75 -6.15
C TYR A 276 8.02 7.31 -5.10
N LEU A 277 7.87 8.63 -5.01
CA LEU A 277 6.97 9.28 -4.06
C LEU A 277 5.49 8.96 -4.33
N ASN A 278 5.12 8.61 -5.57
CA ASN A 278 3.75 8.18 -5.87
C ASN A 278 3.30 6.98 -5.01
N GLN A 279 4.22 6.11 -4.64
CA GLN A 279 3.99 4.99 -3.70
C GLN A 279 5.21 4.84 -2.78
N PRO A 280 5.34 5.69 -1.73
CA PRO A 280 6.55 5.81 -0.95
C PRO A 280 7.02 4.46 -0.39
N PRO A 281 8.24 3.98 -0.77
CA PRO A 281 8.79 2.71 -0.32
C PRO A 281 9.42 2.82 1.08
N TYR A 282 10.07 1.75 1.55
CA TYR A 282 10.65 1.68 2.89
C TYR A 282 11.73 2.75 3.16
N TYR A 283 12.40 3.24 2.15
CA TYR A 283 13.44 4.27 2.28
C TYR A 283 12.91 5.72 2.30
N ALA A 284 11.64 5.94 1.92
CA ALA A 284 10.98 7.22 2.11
C ALA A 284 10.62 7.41 3.60
N GLU A 285 10.54 8.63 4.06
CA GLU A 285 10.14 8.94 5.44
C GLU A 285 8.70 8.50 5.74
N GLU A 286 8.44 8.11 6.99
CA GLU A 286 7.08 7.86 7.46
C GLU A 286 6.32 9.18 7.57
N GLY A 287 5.04 9.18 7.21
CA GLY A 287 4.24 10.40 7.24
C GLY A 287 4.62 11.43 6.18
N VAL A 288 5.33 11.03 5.11
CA VAL A 288 5.94 11.92 4.09
C VAL A 288 5.01 13.01 3.52
N PHE A 289 3.68 12.83 3.58
CA PHE A 289 2.71 13.83 3.09
C PHE A 289 1.86 14.47 4.20
N VAL A 290 2.17 14.22 5.48
CA VAL A 290 1.39 14.76 6.59
C VAL A 290 1.43 16.30 6.62
N HIS A 291 2.57 16.91 6.30
CA HIS A 291 2.71 18.36 6.18
C HIS A 291 1.77 18.98 5.14
N LEU A 292 1.43 18.25 4.06
CA LEU A 292 0.46 18.71 3.07
C LEU A 292 -0.97 18.69 3.63
N ALA A 293 -1.30 17.66 4.41
CA ALA A 293 -2.61 17.60 5.08
C ALA A 293 -2.76 18.73 6.10
N GLU A 294 -1.73 19.01 6.88
CA GLU A 294 -1.67 20.13 7.83
C GLU A 294 -1.85 21.47 7.10
N ALA A 295 -1.16 21.66 5.97
CA ALA A 295 -1.29 22.88 5.17
C ALA A 295 -2.71 23.07 4.57
N ILE A 296 -3.36 21.99 4.11
CA ILE A 296 -4.75 22.04 3.65
C ILE A 296 -5.69 22.32 4.82
N LYS A 297 -5.51 21.66 5.96
CA LYS A 297 -6.33 21.85 7.15
C LYS A 297 -6.31 23.29 7.67
N SER A 298 -5.21 24.00 7.48
CA SER A 298 -5.10 25.41 7.90
C SER A 298 -6.00 26.38 7.12
N VAL A 299 -6.60 25.96 6.00
CA VAL A 299 -7.38 26.82 5.09
C VAL A 299 -8.80 26.34 4.82
N VAL A 300 -9.21 25.19 5.36
CA VAL A 300 -10.57 24.66 5.25
C VAL A 300 -11.16 24.37 6.63
N HIS A 301 -12.51 24.34 6.73
CA HIS A 301 -13.23 24.07 7.97
C HIS A 301 -13.80 22.64 8.01
N ILE A 302 -13.88 21.97 6.86
CA ILE A 302 -14.30 20.59 6.75
C ILE A 302 -13.17 19.62 7.13
N PRO A 303 -13.48 18.36 7.52
CA PRO A 303 -12.51 17.35 7.89
C PRO A 303 -11.43 17.13 6.84
N VAL A 304 -10.20 16.95 7.32
CA VAL A 304 -9.03 16.61 6.48
C VAL A 304 -8.50 15.23 6.84
N ILE A 305 -8.27 14.41 5.82
CA ILE A 305 -7.77 13.04 5.95
C ILE A 305 -6.33 13.00 5.43
N ALA A 306 -5.38 12.66 6.29
CA ALA A 306 -3.96 12.51 5.92
C ALA A 306 -3.64 11.13 5.36
N VAL A 307 -2.72 11.06 4.41
CA VAL A 307 -2.13 9.82 3.89
C VAL A 307 -0.61 10.00 3.69
N GLY A 308 0.13 8.95 3.50
CA GLY A 308 1.55 9.01 3.12
C GLY A 308 2.44 8.16 4.03
N ARG A 309 2.53 6.86 3.79
CA ARG A 309 3.35 5.91 4.55
C ARG A 309 3.10 5.95 6.07
N ILE A 310 1.84 6.16 6.47
CA ILE A 310 1.41 6.02 7.87
C ILE A 310 1.11 4.54 8.08
N ARG A 311 1.98 3.83 8.82
CA ARG A 311 1.90 2.38 8.95
C ARG A 311 1.77 1.89 10.39
N ASN A 312 1.92 2.80 11.33
CA ASN A 312 1.91 2.47 12.76
C ASN A 312 0.84 3.33 13.47
N PRO A 313 0.03 2.74 14.37
CA PRO A 313 -1.06 3.46 15.02
C PRO A 313 -0.59 4.54 16.00
N VAL A 314 0.63 4.46 16.53
CA VAL A 314 1.19 5.50 17.41
C VAL A 314 1.42 6.80 16.65
N MET A 315 2.04 6.72 15.45
CA MET A 315 2.15 7.88 14.55
C MET A 315 0.78 8.40 14.13
N ALA A 316 -0.17 7.51 13.84
CA ALA A 316 -1.53 7.90 13.46
C ALA A 316 -2.23 8.69 14.57
N ASP A 317 -2.12 8.25 15.84
CA ASP A 317 -2.63 8.97 17.01
C ASP A 317 -1.96 10.33 17.18
N GLN A 318 -0.64 10.38 17.03
CA GLN A 318 0.13 11.62 17.12
C GLN A 318 -0.33 12.67 16.10
N ILE A 319 -0.54 12.28 14.83
CA ILE A 319 -1.02 13.17 13.76
C ILE A 319 -2.37 13.81 14.14
N VAL A 320 -3.30 13.00 14.67
CA VAL A 320 -4.62 13.47 15.10
C VAL A 320 -4.50 14.35 16.34
N ARG A 321 -3.73 13.92 17.35
CA ARG A 321 -3.54 14.66 18.62
C ARG A 321 -2.89 16.03 18.40
N GLU A 322 -1.93 16.12 17.48
CA GLU A 322 -1.26 17.37 17.12
C GLU A 322 -2.11 18.26 16.20
N GLY A 323 -3.31 17.82 15.80
CA GLY A 323 -4.22 18.58 14.96
C GLY A 323 -3.77 18.72 13.51
N LYS A 324 -2.82 17.90 13.03
CA LYS A 324 -2.31 17.93 11.65
C LYS A 324 -3.33 17.41 10.64
N ALA A 325 -4.21 16.53 11.10
CA ALA A 325 -5.35 16.03 10.33
C ALA A 325 -6.47 15.58 11.28
N ASP A 326 -7.69 15.40 10.75
CA ASP A 326 -8.84 14.93 11.53
C ASP A 326 -8.93 13.40 11.49
N LEU A 327 -8.56 12.79 10.38
CA LEU A 327 -8.52 11.35 10.17
C LEU A 327 -7.22 10.96 9.46
N VAL A 328 -6.88 9.68 9.55
CA VAL A 328 -5.62 9.14 9.03
C VAL A 328 -5.87 7.91 8.17
N SER A 329 -5.34 7.91 6.96
CA SER A 329 -5.43 6.78 6.02
C SER A 329 -4.25 5.84 6.16
N MET A 330 -4.53 4.56 6.53
CA MET A 330 -3.54 3.51 6.74
C MET A 330 -3.67 2.40 5.69
N GLY A 331 -3.26 2.69 4.42
CA GLY A 331 -3.51 1.78 3.29
C GLY A 331 -2.78 0.45 3.38
N ARG A 332 -1.49 0.43 3.06
CA ARG A 332 -0.68 -0.80 3.02
C ARG A 332 -0.57 -1.50 4.38
N ALA A 333 -0.70 -0.75 5.48
CA ALA A 333 -0.77 -1.32 6.82
C ALA A 333 -1.98 -2.24 6.98
N LEU A 334 -3.16 -1.84 6.46
CA LEU A 334 -4.38 -2.65 6.47
C LEU A 334 -4.38 -3.79 5.42
N ILE A 335 -3.47 -3.77 4.44
CA ILE A 335 -3.19 -4.95 3.61
C ILE A 335 -2.37 -5.97 4.40
N ALA A 336 -1.36 -5.50 5.15
CA ALA A 336 -0.51 -6.36 5.97
C ALA A 336 -1.29 -6.95 7.15
N ASP A 337 -2.03 -6.12 7.88
CA ASP A 337 -2.83 -6.55 9.03
C ASP A 337 -4.24 -5.94 8.99
N PRO A 338 -5.27 -6.68 8.54
CA PRO A 338 -6.64 -6.18 8.54
C PRO A 338 -7.18 -5.87 9.94
N PHE A 339 -6.62 -6.50 10.98
CA PHE A 339 -7.03 -6.32 12.38
C PHE A 339 -6.20 -5.28 13.14
N LEU A 340 -5.35 -4.53 12.46
CA LEU A 340 -4.54 -3.45 13.06
C LEU A 340 -5.39 -2.51 13.95
N PRO A 341 -6.56 -1.99 13.51
CA PRO A 341 -7.33 -1.08 14.35
C PRO A 341 -7.83 -1.73 15.66
N ARG A 342 -8.32 -2.96 15.58
CA ARG A 342 -8.80 -3.71 16.76
C ARG A 342 -7.65 -3.99 17.74
N LYS A 343 -6.51 -4.50 17.23
CA LYS A 343 -5.33 -4.78 18.06
C LYS A 343 -4.83 -3.51 18.74
N ALA A 344 -4.79 -2.39 18.01
CA ALA A 344 -4.37 -1.10 18.56
C ALA A 344 -5.33 -0.60 19.65
N ALA A 345 -6.65 -0.70 19.43
CA ALA A 345 -7.66 -0.31 20.43
C ALA A 345 -7.58 -1.16 21.71
N GLU A 346 -7.19 -2.43 21.60
CA GLU A 346 -7.03 -3.37 22.71
C GLU A 346 -5.63 -3.30 23.35
N GLY A 347 -4.76 -2.36 22.93
CA GLY A 347 -3.39 -2.20 23.45
C GLY A 347 -2.40 -3.30 23.01
N ARG A 348 -2.77 -4.15 22.06
CA ARG A 348 -1.96 -5.28 21.56
C ARG A 348 -1.07 -4.87 20.38
N LEU A 349 -0.29 -3.79 20.56
CA LEU A 349 0.53 -3.20 19.50
C LEU A 349 1.58 -4.18 18.95
N GLU A 350 2.15 -5.01 19.82
CA GLU A 350 3.17 -6.00 19.46
C GLU A 350 2.63 -7.16 18.59
N GLU A 351 1.30 -7.35 18.58
CA GLU A 351 0.64 -8.34 17.74
C GLU A 351 0.29 -7.82 16.35
N ILE A 352 0.53 -6.54 16.06
CA ILE A 352 0.29 -5.96 14.75
C ILE A 352 1.37 -6.44 13.78
N LEU A 353 0.95 -7.06 12.68
CA LEU A 353 1.84 -7.47 11.59
C LEU A 353 2.32 -6.23 10.82
N PRO A 354 3.62 -5.87 10.88
CA PRO A 354 4.10 -4.62 10.31
C PRO A 354 4.11 -4.64 8.78
N CYS A 355 3.64 -3.56 8.16
CA CYS A 355 3.85 -3.34 6.73
C CYS A 355 5.31 -2.94 6.49
N LEU A 356 6.02 -3.66 5.62
CA LEU A 356 7.42 -3.38 5.28
C LEU A 356 7.59 -2.22 4.29
N SER A 357 6.53 -1.63 3.77
CA SER A 357 6.58 -0.65 2.67
C SER A 357 7.42 -1.12 1.47
N CYS A 358 7.51 -2.43 1.26
CA CYS A 358 8.33 -3.07 0.21
C CYS A 358 7.69 -2.98 -1.19
N ASN A 359 6.50 -2.42 -1.31
CA ASN A 359 5.74 -2.27 -2.55
C ASN A 359 5.47 -3.58 -3.33
N ARG A 360 5.60 -4.76 -2.69
CA ARG A 360 5.25 -6.04 -3.31
C ARG A 360 3.79 -6.08 -3.77
N CYS A 361 2.88 -5.49 -3.00
CA CYS A 361 1.47 -5.37 -3.37
C CYS A 361 1.27 -4.60 -4.69
N ILE A 362 2.05 -3.56 -4.94
CA ILE A 362 2.05 -2.77 -6.18
C ILE A 362 2.65 -3.57 -7.35
N GLN A 363 3.76 -4.26 -7.10
CA GLN A 363 4.40 -5.09 -8.11
C GLN A 363 3.47 -6.21 -8.57
N THR A 364 2.79 -6.88 -7.64
CA THR A 364 1.86 -7.97 -7.99
C THR A 364 0.60 -7.44 -8.67
N LEU A 365 0.09 -6.27 -8.27
CA LEU A 365 -1.02 -5.59 -8.94
C LEU A 365 -0.74 -5.33 -10.42
N ARG A 366 0.49 -4.92 -10.77
CA ARG A 366 0.87 -4.66 -12.18
C ARG A 366 0.93 -5.93 -13.02
N LYS A 367 1.16 -7.09 -12.42
CA LYS A 367 1.23 -8.40 -13.11
C LYS A 367 -0.12 -9.12 -13.14
N ASP A 368 -0.90 -9.04 -12.07
CA ASP A 368 -2.19 -9.71 -11.92
C ASP A 368 -3.06 -8.98 -10.88
N ALA A 369 -2.85 -9.24 -9.59
CA ALA A 369 -3.68 -8.73 -8.50
C ALA A 369 -2.84 -8.52 -7.23
N VAL A 370 -3.35 -7.73 -6.29
CA VAL A 370 -2.67 -7.44 -5.02
C VAL A 370 -2.34 -8.72 -4.24
N ARG A 371 -1.09 -8.78 -3.77
CA ARG A 371 -0.61 -9.76 -2.77
C ARG A 371 0.33 -9.05 -1.80
N CYS A 372 0.41 -9.52 -0.57
CA CYS A 372 1.33 -8.97 0.42
C CYS A 372 2.52 -9.89 0.66
N ALA A 373 3.72 -9.31 0.89
CA ALA A 373 4.92 -10.09 1.18
C ALA A 373 4.88 -10.77 2.56
N VAL A 374 4.20 -10.14 3.54
CA VAL A 374 4.16 -10.59 4.94
C VAL A 374 2.82 -11.21 5.32
N ASN A 375 1.75 -10.93 4.57
CA ASN A 375 0.42 -11.48 4.80
C ASN A 375 -0.02 -12.33 3.59
N PRO A 376 0.12 -13.66 3.66
CA PRO A 376 -0.31 -14.56 2.57
C PRO A 376 -1.84 -14.61 2.39
N GLU A 377 -2.61 -14.21 3.41
CA GLU A 377 -4.07 -14.18 3.35
C GLU A 377 -4.60 -13.03 2.48
N ALA A 378 -3.80 -11.97 2.28
CA ALA A 378 -4.24 -10.80 1.50
C ALA A 378 -4.67 -11.18 0.08
N GLY A 379 -5.97 -11.04 -0.19
CA GLY A 379 -6.63 -11.44 -1.42
C GLY A 379 -6.98 -12.93 -1.49
N ASN A 380 -6.85 -13.66 -0.39
CA ASN A 380 -7.24 -15.07 -0.24
C ASN A 380 -8.04 -15.29 1.06
N GLU A 381 -8.64 -14.24 1.61
CA GLU A 381 -9.31 -14.25 2.92
C GLU A 381 -10.44 -15.28 3.01
N ALA A 382 -11.08 -15.61 1.88
CA ALA A 382 -12.11 -16.66 1.83
C ALA A 382 -11.52 -18.08 1.87
N GLN A 383 -10.27 -18.26 1.40
CA GLN A 383 -9.63 -19.57 1.24
C GLN A 383 -8.77 -19.93 2.46
N PHE A 384 -8.03 -18.97 3.00
CA PHE A 384 -7.15 -19.17 4.15
C PHE A 384 -7.90 -18.87 5.48
N ARG A 385 -8.77 -19.79 5.87
CA ARG A 385 -9.35 -19.76 7.23
C ARG A 385 -8.54 -20.70 8.11
N PHE A 386 -7.71 -20.15 8.96
CA PHE A 386 -6.94 -20.93 9.93
C PHE A 386 -7.85 -21.34 11.10
N THR A 387 -8.58 -22.44 10.95
CA THR A 387 -9.32 -23.06 12.03
C THR A 387 -8.44 -24.05 12.79
N LYS A 388 -8.76 -24.29 14.06
CA LYS A 388 -8.14 -25.37 14.81
C LYS A 388 -8.37 -26.70 14.10
N SER A 389 -7.36 -27.57 14.11
CA SER A 389 -7.45 -28.91 13.55
C SER A 389 -8.20 -29.82 14.54
N ASP A 390 -9.12 -30.63 14.01
CA ASP A 390 -9.79 -31.67 14.80
C ASP A 390 -8.82 -32.81 15.19
N GLN A 391 -7.70 -32.91 14.48
CA GLN A 391 -6.64 -33.89 14.74
C GLN A 391 -5.30 -33.17 14.93
N PRO A 392 -4.98 -32.69 16.14
CA PRO A 392 -3.68 -32.11 16.46
C PRO A 392 -2.54 -33.08 16.16
N LYS A 393 -1.48 -32.57 15.55
CA LYS A 393 -0.31 -33.35 15.13
C LYS A 393 0.96 -32.83 15.80
N LYS A 394 1.95 -33.71 15.93
CA LYS A 394 3.33 -33.36 16.24
C LYS A 394 4.04 -32.91 14.97
N VAL A 395 4.29 -31.62 14.85
CA VAL A 395 4.88 -31.00 13.66
C VAL A 395 6.29 -30.53 13.96
N TRP A 396 7.25 -30.95 13.15
CA TRP A 396 8.60 -30.41 13.19
C TRP A 396 8.84 -29.43 12.06
N VAL A 397 9.43 -28.27 12.36
CA VAL A 397 9.83 -27.27 11.37
C VAL A 397 11.33 -27.16 11.38
N VAL A 398 11.98 -27.34 10.24
CA VAL A 398 13.43 -27.32 10.08
C VAL A 398 13.84 -26.02 9.39
N GLY A 399 14.46 -25.13 10.17
CA GLY A 399 14.91 -23.79 9.76
C GLY A 399 14.08 -22.68 10.38
N GLY A 400 14.76 -21.77 11.10
CA GLY A 400 14.21 -20.62 11.82
C GLY A 400 14.22 -19.31 11.02
N GLY A 401 14.29 -19.39 9.69
CA GLY A 401 14.09 -18.24 8.81
C GLY A 401 12.61 -17.83 8.74
N PRO A 402 12.27 -16.73 8.02
CA PRO A 402 10.89 -16.20 7.98
C PRO A 402 9.86 -17.22 7.49
N GLY A 403 10.21 -18.08 6.56
CA GLY A 403 9.34 -19.17 6.08
C GLY A 403 9.03 -20.19 7.17
N GLY A 404 10.05 -20.64 7.90
CA GLY A 404 9.88 -21.61 9.00
C GLY A 404 9.15 -21.00 10.19
N LEU A 405 9.47 -19.76 10.57
CA LEU A 405 8.77 -19.03 11.62
C LEU A 405 7.28 -18.88 11.30
N LYS A 406 6.93 -18.50 10.06
CA LYS A 406 5.54 -18.40 9.63
C LYS A 406 4.83 -19.76 9.60
N ALA A 407 5.51 -20.79 9.15
CA ALA A 407 4.97 -22.16 9.18
C ALA A 407 4.70 -22.65 10.60
N ALA A 408 5.63 -22.39 11.53
CA ALA A 408 5.49 -22.73 12.94
C ALA A 408 4.34 -21.94 13.60
N GLU A 409 4.22 -20.64 13.32
CA GLU A 409 3.10 -19.81 13.77
C GLU A 409 1.76 -20.42 13.35
N ILE A 410 1.57 -20.68 12.05
CA ILE A 410 0.31 -21.19 11.53
C ILE A 410 0.00 -22.59 12.08
N ALA A 411 0.99 -23.48 12.13
CA ALA A 411 0.80 -24.82 12.69
C ALA A 411 0.37 -24.75 14.19
N ALA A 412 1.01 -23.89 14.97
CA ALA A 412 0.65 -23.72 16.38
C ALA A 412 -0.74 -23.08 16.56
N MET A 413 -1.09 -22.07 15.75
CA MET A 413 -2.45 -21.48 15.74
C MET A 413 -3.53 -22.51 15.40
N ARG A 414 -3.22 -23.48 14.57
CA ARG A 414 -4.11 -24.61 14.25
C ARG A 414 -4.17 -25.69 15.34
N GLY A 415 -3.45 -25.51 16.46
CA GLY A 415 -3.48 -26.40 17.62
C GLY A 415 -2.52 -27.60 17.53
N HIS A 416 -1.58 -27.60 16.58
CA HIS A 416 -0.55 -28.64 16.50
C HIS A 416 0.54 -28.42 17.58
N THR A 417 1.18 -29.51 18.02
CA THR A 417 2.38 -29.45 18.88
C THR A 417 3.60 -29.22 18.00
N VAL A 418 4.18 -28.01 18.04
CA VAL A 418 5.22 -27.60 17.12
C VAL A 418 6.58 -27.54 17.78
N THR A 419 7.59 -28.15 17.14
CA THR A 419 9.02 -27.98 17.45
C THR A 419 9.73 -27.38 16.25
N LEU A 420 10.42 -26.25 16.45
CA LEU A 420 11.23 -25.61 15.42
C LEU A 420 12.71 -25.83 15.74
N PHE A 421 13.46 -26.33 14.77
CA PHE A 421 14.91 -26.52 14.84
C PHE A 421 15.61 -25.44 14.03
N GLU A 422 16.58 -24.76 14.64
CA GLU A 422 17.46 -23.81 13.99
C GLU A 422 18.91 -24.11 14.35
N ARG A 423 19.76 -24.28 13.32
CA ARG A 423 21.18 -24.60 13.52
C ARG A 423 22.00 -23.43 14.08
N GLU A 424 21.58 -22.20 13.80
CA GLU A 424 22.24 -21.01 14.31
C GLU A 424 21.72 -20.68 15.72
N SER A 425 22.46 -19.80 16.42
CA SER A 425 22.09 -19.36 17.77
C SER A 425 20.97 -18.33 17.82
N ARG A 426 20.52 -17.83 16.65
CA ARG A 426 19.45 -16.84 16.54
C ARG A 426 18.48 -17.16 15.39
N LEU A 427 17.23 -16.73 15.56
CA LEU A 427 16.19 -16.84 14.53
C LEU A 427 16.37 -15.76 13.46
N GLY A 428 15.70 -15.91 12.32
CA GLY A 428 15.64 -14.92 11.24
C GLY A 428 16.31 -15.36 9.95
N GLY A 429 17.22 -16.33 10.00
CA GLY A 429 17.90 -16.85 8.81
C GLY A 429 18.55 -15.72 7.99
N ARG A 430 18.43 -15.76 6.67
CA ARG A 430 19.03 -14.74 5.78
C ARG A 430 18.40 -13.37 5.83
N MET A 431 17.19 -13.24 6.38
CA MET A 431 16.57 -11.91 6.52
C MET A 431 17.37 -11.00 7.44
N ILE A 432 18.16 -11.57 8.38
CA ILE A 432 19.08 -10.81 9.22
C ILE A 432 20.08 -10.01 8.34
N PHE A 433 20.64 -10.64 7.33
CA PHE A 433 21.59 -9.98 6.41
C PHE A 433 20.86 -9.03 5.46
N ALA A 434 19.65 -9.37 5.03
CA ALA A 434 18.82 -8.50 4.19
C ALA A 434 18.40 -7.19 4.90
N ALA A 435 18.47 -7.13 6.22
CA ALA A 435 18.18 -5.94 7.02
C ALA A 435 19.38 -4.99 7.19
N LEU A 436 20.60 -5.41 6.81
CA LEU A 436 21.82 -4.63 7.00
C LEU A 436 22.04 -3.52 5.99
N PRO A 437 21.67 -3.68 4.69
CA PRO A 437 21.77 -2.58 3.75
C PRO A 437 21.02 -1.33 4.22
N PRO A 438 21.44 -0.14 3.78
CA PRO A 438 20.85 1.12 4.21
C PRO A 438 19.33 1.14 4.14
N LYS A 439 18.70 1.77 5.14
CA LYS A 439 17.23 2.00 5.22
C LYS A 439 16.35 0.73 5.23
N LYS A 440 16.93 -0.47 5.39
CA LYS A 440 16.20 -1.76 5.43
C LYS A 440 15.91 -2.26 6.85
N ALA A 441 16.18 -1.48 7.87
CA ALA A 441 15.94 -1.85 9.29
C ALA A 441 14.49 -2.28 9.59
N VAL A 442 13.52 -1.85 8.77
CA VAL A 442 12.12 -2.28 8.84
C VAL A 442 11.95 -3.81 8.78
N LEU A 443 12.91 -4.54 8.21
CA LEU A 443 12.90 -6.01 8.19
C LEU A 443 13.10 -6.61 9.59
N ASN A 444 13.82 -5.91 10.48
CA ASN A 444 13.99 -6.34 11.87
C ASN A 444 12.66 -6.28 12.65
N GLU A 445 11.78 -5.32 12.34
CA GLU A 445 10.43 -5.25 12.95
C GLU A 445 9.62 -6.52 12.64
N TYR A 446 9.69 -6.99 11.40
CA TYR A 446 9.00 -8.21 10.98
C TYR A 446 9.61 -9.47 11.61
N LEU A 447 10.94 -9.55 11.70
CA LEU A 447 11.60 -10.65 12.41
C LEU A 447 11.20 -10.67 13.89
N GLY A 448 11.27 -9.54 14.58
CA GLY A 448 10.83 -9.41 15.97
C GLY A 448 9.35 -9.78 16.15
N TYR A 449 8.48 -9.40 15.20
CA TYR A 449 7.09 -9.85 15.20
C TYR A 449 7.00 -11.39 15.13
N LEU A 450 7.67 -12.03 14.18
CA LEU A 450 7.63 -13.49 14.02
C LEU A 450 8.17 -14.23 15.25
N GLU A 451 9.25 -13.74 15.86
CA GLU A 451 9.83 -14.29 17.09
C GLU A 451 8.83 -14.22 18.26
N ARG A 452 8.21 -13.04 18.49
CA ARG A 452 7.17 -12.89 19.51
C ARG A 452 6.00 -13.82 19.27
N ARG A 453 5.57 -13.99 18.00
CA ARG A 453 4.44 -14.87 17.64
C ARG A 453 4.73 -16.32 18.00
N VAL A 454 5.88 -16.89 17.60
CA VAL A 454 6.21 -18.29 17.89
C VAL A 454 6.43 -18.54 19.37
N THR A 455 7.03 -17.57 20.09
CA THR A 455 7.22 -17.64 21.54
C THR A 455 5.88 -17.58 22.29
N GLY A 456 5.00 -16.63 21.92
CA GLY A 456 3.67 -16.48 22.52
C GLY A 456 2.75 -17.69 22.27
N LEU A 457 2.93 -18.38 21.14
CA LEU A 457 2.23 -19.62 20.81
C LEU A 457 2.87 -20.88 21.42
N LYS A 458 3.90 -20.72 22.26
CA LYS A 458 4.60 -21.80 22.95
C LYS A 458 5.21 -22.86 22.02
N VAL A 459 5.71 -22.43 20.84
CA VAL A 459 6.50 -23.30 19.95
C VAL A 459 7.79 -23.70 20.67
N SER A 460 8.11 -25.00 20.66
CA SER A 460 9.37 -25.50 21.23
C SER A 460 10.54 -25.16 20.32
N LEU A 461 11.37 -24.20 20.71
CA LEU A 461 12.54 -23.75 19.95
C LEU A 461 13.78 -24.57 20.30
N LYS A 462 14.44 -25.18 19.31
CA LYS A 462 15.71 -25.91 19.44
C LYS A 462 16.79 -25.16 18.68
N MET A 463 17.36 -24.14 19.37
CA MET A 463 18.41 -23.27 18.86
C MET A 463 19.79 -23.95 18.89
N GLY A 464 20.68 -23.57 17.94
CA GLY A 464 22.01 -24.16 17.82
C GLY A 464 22.00 -25.66 17.48
N LYS A 465 20.88 -26.15 16.94
CA LYS A 465 20.67 -27.59 16.68
C LYS A 465 20.23 -27.85 15.27
N GLU A 466 21.11 -28.51 14.52
CA GLU A 466 20.77 -29.03 13.19
C GLU A 466 19.84 -30.24 13.34
N CYS A 467 18.76 -30.27 12.56
CA CYS A 467 17.84 -31.40 12.52
C CYS A 467 18.28 -32.37 11.44
N THR A 468 18.64 -33.59 11.82
CA THR A 468 19.08 -34.64 10.90
C THR A 468 17.95 -35.63 10.59
N ALA A 469 18.13 -36.47 9.55
CA ALA A 469 17.20 -37.53 9.19
C ALA A 469 17.00 -38.53 10.33
N GLU A 470 18.11 -38.92 11.00
CA GLU A 470 18.09 -39.88 12.13
C GLU A 470 17.28 -39.31 13.31
N MET A 471 17.36 -37.99 13.54
CA MET A 471 16.54 -37.35 14.57
C MET A 471 15.05 -37.41 14.22
N VAL A 472 14.69 -37.24 12.95
CA VAL A 472 13.30 -37.33 12.49
C VAL A 472 12.79 -38.76 12.64
N GLU A 473 13.57 -39.75 12.25
CA GLU A 473 13.25 -41.18 12.39
C GLU A 473 13.05 -41.57 13.86
N ALA A 474 13.94 -41.14 14.74
CA ALA A 474 13.85 -41.40 16.18
C ALA A 474 12.70 -40.63 16.83
N GLY A 475 12.50 -39.37 16.44
CA GLY A 475 11.50 -38.47 17.00
C GLY A 475 10.09 -38.74 16.55
N LYS A 476 9.90 -39.39 15.41
CA LYS A 476 8.60 -39.75 14.79
C LYS A 476 7.58 -38.63 14.83
N PRO A 477 7.85 -37.43 14.24
CA PRO A 477 6.82 -36.42 14.06
C PRO A 477 5.78 -36.91 13.05
N ASP A 478 4.52 -36.45 13.19
CA ASP A 478 3.46 -36.73 12.21
C ASP A 478 3.68 -35.98 10.88
N ALA A 479 4.43 -34.85 10.94
CA ALA A 479 4.78 -34.05 9.76
C ALA A 479 6.10 -33.29 9.98
N VAL A 480 6.88 -33.15 8.92
CA VAL A 480 8.09 -32.31 8.87
C VAL A 480 7.93 -31.26 7.79
N ILE A 481 8.14 -29.98 8.16
CA ILE A 481 8.15 -28.86 7.25
C ILE A 481 9.61 -28.44 7.04
N LEU A 482 10.11 -28.62 5.82
CA LEU A 482 11.46 -28.19 5.45
C LEU A 482 11.46 -26.72 5.03
N ALA A 483 12.11 -25.88 5.84
CA ALA A 483 12.28 -24.44 5.61
C ALA A 483 13.75 -24.02 5.72
N SER A 484 14.65 -24.90 5.28
CA SER A 484 16.12 -24.76 5.41
C SER A 484 16.74 -23.64 4.58
N GLY A 485 15.91 -22.92 3.79
CA GLY A 485 16.32 -21.78 2.99
C GLY A 485 17.09 -22.16 1.72
N ALA A 486 17.92 -21.22 1.22
CA ALA A 486 18.74 -21.39 0.03
C ALA A 486 20.22 -21.19 0.36
N ARG A 487 21.12 -21.50 -0.54
CA ARG A 487 22.57 -21.21 -0.43
C ARG A 487 22.96 -20.23 -1.55
N PRO A 488 23.97 -19.35 -1.35
CA PRO A 488 24.51 -18.55 -2.46
C PRO A 488 25.00 -19.48 -3.57
N LEU A 489 24.59 -19.15 -4.80
CA LEU A 489 25.20 -19.75 -5.97
C LEU A 489 26.52 -19.00 -6.24
N ILE A 490 27.63 -19.68 -6.18
CA ILE A 490 28.93 -19.18 -6.61
C ILE A 490 29.15 -19.72 -8.02
N PRO A 491 29.25 -18.83 -9.03
CA PRO A 491 29.49 -19.29 -10.41
C PRO A 491 30.84 -19.99 -10.52
N ASP A 492 30.91 -21.03 -11.34
CA ASP A 492 32.14 -21.73 -11.67
C ASP A 492 32.80 -21.06 -12.91
N TRP A 493 33.43 -19.92 -12.68
CA TRP A 493 34.15 -19.19 -13.72
C TRP A 493 35.66 -19.48 -13.64
N PRO A 494 36.38 -19.43 -14.77
CA PRO A 494 37.84 -19.54 -14.76
C PRO A 494 38.48 -18.53 -13.80
N GLY A 495 39.34 -19.00 -12.91
CA GLY A 495 39.99 -18.18 -11.88
C GLY A 495 39.16 -17.80 -10.67
N MET A 496 37.93 -18.28 -10.53
CA MET A 496 37.08 -17.93 -9.40
C MET A 496 37.63 -18.40 -8.05
N GLN A 497 38.23 -19.59 -8.01
CA GLN A 497 38.80 -20.15 -6.77
C GLN A 497 40.07 -19.39 -6.34
N GLU A 498 40.91 -18.99 -7.31
CA GLU A 498 42.15 -18.26 -7.09
C GLU A 498 41.93 -16.77 -6.82
N SER A 499 40.79 -16.21 -7.22
CA SER A 499 40.47 -14.78 -7.10
C SER A 499 40.29 -14.29 -5.66
N GLY A 500 40.08 -15.22 -4.72
CA GLY A 500 39.70 -14.86 -3.34
C GLY A 500 38.30 -14.21 -3.24
N ALA A 501 37.43 -14.42 -4.26
CA ALA A 501 36.08 -13.88 -4.27
C ALA A 501 35.26 -14.44 -3.08
N VAL A 502 34.47 -13.57 -2.47
CA VAL A 502 33.63 -13.88 -1.31
C VAL A 502 32.18 -13.57 -1.62
N SER A 503 31.25 -14.32 -1.00
CA SER A 503 29.84 -14.03 -1.17
C SER A 503 29.43 -12.76 -0.41
N ALA A 504 28.43 -12.05 -0.93
CA ALA A 504 27.80 -10.91 -0.24
C ALA A 504 27.36 -11.30 1.20
N GLU A 505 26.84 -12.51 1.38
CA GLU A 505 26.44 -13.03 2.70
C GLU A 505 27.64 -13.11 3.67
N ALA A 506 28.81 -13.54 3.22
CA ALA A 506 30.01 -13.60 4.05
C ALA A 506 30.47 -12.21 4.49
N VAL A 507 30.32 -11.21 3.61
CA VAL A 507 30.60 -9.80 3.92
C VAL A 507 29.62 -9.28 4.96
N PHE A 508 28.31 -9.44 4.76
CA PHE A 508 27.28 -9.03 5.70
C PHE A 508 27.40 -9.74 7.07
N ALA A 509 27.83 -11.00 7.06
CA ALA A 509 28.04 -11.76 8.29
C ALA A 509 29.33 -11.37 9.04
N GLY A 510 30.17 -10.48 8.48
CA GLY A 510 31.47 -10.13 9.03
C GLY A 510 32.49 -11.29 8.98
N LYS A 511 32.21 -12.33 8.17
CA LYS A 511 33.07 -13.52 8.00
C LYS A 511 34.16 -13.33 6.94
N ALA A 512 34.03 -12.27 6.13
CA ALA A 512 35.00 -11.92 5.11
C ALA A 512 35.32 -10.42 5.18
N ALA A 513 36.59 -10.09 5.24
CA ALA A 513 37.05 -8.71 5.13
C ALA A 513 37.28 -8.35 3.63
N VAL A 514 36.89 -7.15 3.27
CA VAL A 514 37.11 -6.61 1.92
C VAL A 514 38.05 -5.40 1.96
N GLY A 515 38.85 -5.24 0.93
CA GLY A 515 39.82 -4.14 0.79
C GLY A 515 39.15 -2.78 0.64
N ARG A 516 39.94 -1.75 0.33
CA ARG A 516 39.44 -0.41 0.05
C ARG A 516 38.68 -0.36 -1.29
N ARG A 517 39.21 -1.00 -2.33
CA ARG A 517 38.59 -1.12 -3.65
C ARG A 517 37.91 -2.47 -3.77
N VAL A 518 36.61 -2.48 -4.10
CA VAL A 518 35.79 -3.69 -4.17
C VAL A 518 35.09 -3.76 -5.51
N LEU A 519 35.24 -4.90 -6.19
CA LEU A 519 34.44 -5.24 -7.36
C LEU A 519 33.26 -6.11 -6.91
N VAL A 520 32.02 -5.63 -7.14
CA VAL A 520 30.79 -6.38 -6.95
C VAL A 520 30.36 -6.94 -8.30
N VAL A 521 30.23 -8.27 -8.38
CA VAL A 521 29.83 -8.96 -9.62
C VAL A 521 28.40 -9.42 -9.53
N GLY A 522 27.57 -8.90 -10.43
CA GLY A 522 26.12 -9.09 -10.47
C GLY A 522 25.36 -7.87 -9.92
N GLY A 523 24.60 -7.21 -10.78
CA GLY A 523 23.85 -5.98 -10.48
C GLY A 523 22.37 -6.22 -10.19
N SER A 524 21.99 -7.43 -9.76
CA SER A 524 20.65 -7.71 -9.23
C SER A 524 20.44 -7.02 -7.87
N GLY A 525 19.27 -7.20 -7.25
CA GLY A 525 18.97 -6.62 -5.94
C GLY A 525 20.03 -6.87 -4.87
N ILE A 526 20.57 -8.09 -4.78
CA ILE A 526 21.63 -8.41 -3.81
C ILE A 526 22.91 -7.66 -4.11
N GLY A 527 23.34 -7.61 -5.38
CA GLY A 527 24.57 -6.93 -5.75
C GLY A 527 24.51 -5.42 -5.55
N THR A 528 23.43 -4.80 -5.96
CA THR A 528 23.22 -3.35 -5.77
C THR A 528 23.14 -2.95 -4.29
N GLU A 529 22.42 -3.73 -3.47
CA GLU A 529 22.34 -3.50 -2.02
C GLU A 529 23.69 -3.74 -1.33
N THR A 530 24.50 -4.70 -1.83
CA THR A 530 25.87 -4.93 -1.34
C THR A 530 26.77 -3.77 -1.70
N ALA A 531 26.67 -3.25 -2.93
CA ALA A 531 27.43 -2.11 -3.38
C ALA A 531 27.12 -0.85 -2.56
N ASP A 532 25.84 -0.59 -2.31
CA ASP A 532 25.37 0.51 -1.48
C ASP A 532 25.91 0.40 -0.03
N TYR A 533 25.76 -0.78 0.60
CA TYR A 533 26.29 -1.06 1.93
C TYR A 533 27.80 -0.82 2.05
N LEU A 534 28.57 -1.30 1.07
CA LEU A 534 30.02 -1.12 1.04
C LEU A 534 30.41 0.35 0.79
N SER A 535 29.65 1.06 -0.02
CA SER A 535 29.85 2.48 -0.28
C SER A 535 29.64 3.32 0.99
N GLU A 536 28.59 3.04 1.78
CA GLU A 536 28.39 3.67 3.10
C GLU A 536 29.53 3.38 4.09
N MET A 537 30.19 2.23 3.95
CA MET A 537 31.41 1.92 4.72
C MET A 537 32.67 2.65 4.19
N GLY A 538 32.56 3.55 3.24
CA GLY A 538 33.66 4.31 2.66
C GLY A 538 34.55 3.50 1.70
N LYS A 539 34.04 2.42 1.11
CA LYS A 539 34.75 1.64 0.10
C LYS A 539 34.59 2.27 -1.29
N GLU A 540 35.59 2.09 -2.14
CA GLU A 540 35.54 2.42 -3.56
C GLU A 540 34.93 1.21 -4.29
N VAL A 541 33.66 1.30 -4.69
CA VAL A 541 32.94 0.16 -5.24
C VAL A 541 32.75 0.29 -6.74
N THR A 542 33.11 -0.77 -7.47
CA THR A 542 32.76 -0.95 -8.87
C THR A 542 31.75 -2.09 -8.97
N LEU A 543 30.60 -1.86 -9.59
CA LEU A 543 29.58 -2.88 -9.83
C LEU A 543 29.54 -3.23 -11.31
N VAL A 544 29.59 -4.52 -11.64
CA VAL A 544 29.46 -5.04 -13.00
C VAL A 544 28.20 -5.90 -13.14
N GLU A 545 27.48 -5.73 -14.25
CA GLU A 545 26.27 -6.46 -14.60
C GLU A 545 26.34 -6.89 -16.07
N MET A 546 25.90 -8.12 -16.35
CA MET A 546 25.85 -8.65 -17.71
C MET A 546 24.65 -8.15 -18.52
N LEU A 547 23.58 -7.73 -17.84
CA LEU A 547 22.40 -7.14 -18.47
C LEU A 547 22.63 -5.65 -18.74
N ALA A 548 21.85 -5.08 -19.66
CA ALA A 548 21.92 -3.66 -20.00
C ALA A 548 21.54 -2.71 -18.85
N GLU A 549 20.82 -3.21 -17.83
CA GLU A 549 20.37 -2.43 -16.69
C GLU A 549 20.65 -3.15 -15.37
N ILE A 550 21.16 -2.43 -14.39
CA ILE A 550 21.24 -2.89 -13.00
C ILE A 550 19.86 -2.90 -12.35
N ALA A 551 19.70 -3.71 -11.29
CA ALA A 551 18.45 -3.80 -10.52
C ALA A 551 17.20 -4.08 -11.38
N SER A 552 17.36 -4.85 -12.48
CA SER A 552 16.26 -5.19 -13.38
C SER A 552 15.15 -6.03 -12.71
N ASP A 553 15.48 -6.72 -11.61
CA ASP A 553 14.59 -7.51 -10.77
C ASP A 553 13.83 -6.67 -9.72
N PHE A 554 14.23 -5.39 -9.54
CA PHE A 554 13.56 -4.50 -8.59
C PHE A 554 12.25 -3.94 -9.14
N VAL A 555 11.33 -3.64 -8.21
CA VAL A 555 10.18 -2.78 -8.50
C VAL A 555 10.70 -1.42 -8.96
N ILE A 556 10.10 -0.84 -10.00
CA ILE A 556 10.55 0.41 -10.61
C ILE A 556 10.79 1.54 -9.59
N HIS A 557 10.00 1.58 -8.51
CA HIS A 557 10.17 2.56 -7.43
C HIS A 557 11.41 2.31 -6.54
N LEU A 558 11.94 1.08 -6.52
CA LEU A 558 13.19 0.77 -5.84
C LEU A 558 14.41 1.09 -6.71
N LYS A 559 14.26 1.08 -8.03
CA LYS A 559 15.34 1.52 -8.94
C LYS A 559 15.72 2.99 -8.73
N HIS A 560 14.78 3.85 -8.38
CA HIS A 560 15.06 5.27 -8.09
C HIS A 560 15.93 5.48 -6.85
N TYR A 561 15.90 4.56 -5.88
CA TYR A 561 16.79 4.61 -4.73
C TYR A 561 18.26 4.46 -5.13
N LEU A 562 18.53 3.65 -6.14
CA LEU A 562 19.88 3.34 -6.62
C LEU A 562 20.41 4.39 -7.61
N SER A 563 19.57 5.30 -8.09
CA SER A 563 19.97 6.42 -8.95
C SER A 563 20.27 7.70 -8.17
N LEU A 564 20.10 7.70 -6.87
CA LEU A 564 20.49 8.76 -5.93
C LEU A 564 21.88 8.47 -5.34
#